data_8110ee3f9c1ca64a17470179ed1f6624
#
_entry.id   8110ee3f9c1ca64a17470179ed1f6624
#
_cell.length_a   1.000
_cell.length_b   1.000
_cell.length_c   1.000
_cell.angle_alpha   90.00
_cell.angle_beta   90.00
_cell.angle_gamma   90.00
#
_symmetry.space_group_name_H-M   'P 1'
#
loop_
_entity.id
_entity.type
_entity.pdbx_description
1 polymer ?
#
loop_
_entity_poly.entity_id
_entity_poly.type
_entity_poly.pdbx_seq_one_letter_code
_entity_poly.pdbx_strand_id
1 'polypeptide(L)'
;MCIRDSGGVFYLRIEDTDAKRTVEGAVDLVINSLRYFDIEFDEGAGFPDSDPVNAYGPYYQTQRVDIYHTFAKELVLKGLAYPCFCTEEELEAVRLQQETDKVLTGYYGKYAVCRDLSLETIEENLKAGKPYVLRLRSQGSPENEITFTDSIKGEIKLPENIHDVVLLKKDGIPTYHFAHAIDDHFMRTTTVVRGGEWLASVPIHYELFHVLGFKMPKYAHTAHLMKFDEETGGKRKLSKRKDPELSLDYYRKDGYHPYTMKVYLLTLLNSNFEEWHEKFPDKDINEFPFSVDKMSVSGALFDKEKLHNICKNELSKLSEDDLYEFLHNWALENEPEMEKVWFADKEKLLAILRLYMGVGAKRRRKDFMYAKQIFELISFFFDGESGERDEFRLADDEVKAILNDYLAAYDHNDDNSMWFNKLKEIADKNGYASDMKAYKANPENFKGNVSDVAEVVRIAVTGRANTPDLWTIVHIMGEEQMKERINRFL
;
A
#
# COMPACT_ATOMS: atom_id res chain seq x y z
N MET A 1 11.70 11.37 -0.04
CA MET A 1 11.72 12.62 0.75
C MET A 1 13.11 12.88 1.31
N CYS A 2 13.56 12.29 2.41
CA CYS A 2 14.90 12.64 2.96
C CYS A 2 16.09 12.53 1.99
N ILE A 3 16.05 11.60 1.04
CA ILE A 3 17.12 11.44 0.04
C ILE A 3 17.08 12.58 -0.96
N ARG A 4 15.92 12.92 -1.51
CA ARG A 4 15.76 14.03 -2.46
C ARG A 4 16.07 15.39 -1.83
N ASP A 5 15.62 15.62 -0.61
CA ASP A 5 15.85 16.90 0.11
C ASP A 5 17.33 17.14 0.42
N SER A 6 18.13 16.09 0.54
CA SER A 6 19.59 16.17 0.78
C SER A 6 20.42 16.17 -0.51
N GLY A 7 19.80 16.10 -1.70
CA GLY A 7 20.49 15.94 -2.99
C GLY A 7 21.17 14.57 -3.14
N GLY A 8 20.69 13.57 -2.41
CA GLY A 8 21.15 12.17 -2.52
C GLY A 8 20.54 11.43 -3.69
N VAL A 9 21.07 10.24 -3.97
CA VAL A 9 20.61 9.33 -5.00
C VAL A 9 19.74 8.25 -4.39
N PHE A 10 18.53 8.04 -4.95
CA PHE A 10 17.64 6.98 -4.58
C PHE A 10 17.66 5.89 -5.64
N TYR A 11 18.19 4.71 -5.31
CA TYR A 11 18.34 3.63 -6.26
C TYR A 11 17.60 2.36 -5.84
N LEU A 12 17.25 1.53 -6.84
CA LEU A 12 16.62 0.23 -6.66
C LEU A 12 17.64 -0.89 -6.88
N ARG A 13 17.96 -1.63 -5.83
CA ARG A 13 18.76 -2.86 -5.88
C ARG A 13 17.86 -4.07 -5.63
N ILE A 14 18.02 -5.10 -6.48
CA ILE A 14 17.27 -6.35 -6.38
C ILE A 14 18.13 -7.41 -5.68
N GLU A 15 17.61 -7.90 -4.57
CA GLU A 15 18.22 -8.94 -3.75
C GLU A 15 17.70 -10.32 -4.21
N ASP A 16 18.14 -10.75 -5.38
CA ASP A 16 17.74 -11.99 -6.09
C ASP A 16 18.59 -13.21 -5.74
N THR A 17 19.29 -13.17 -4.62
CA THR A 17 20.19 -14.26 -4.17
C THR A 17 19.44 -15.51 -3.65
N ASP A 18 18.14 -15.48 -3.48
CA ASP A 18 17.30 -16.61 -3.06
C ASP A 18 16.41 -17.09 -4.22
N ALA A 19 16.93 -17.99 -5.04
CA ALA A 19 16.22 -18.54 -6.19
C ALA A 19 14.87 -19.21 -5.85
N LYS A 20 14.69 -19.70 -4.63
CA LYS A 20 13.42 -20.32 -4.18
C LYS A 20 12.31 -19.29 -3.96
N ARG A 21 12.66 -18.03 -3.79
CA ARG A 21 11.72 -16.92 -3.53
C ARG A 21 11.57 -15.97 -4.72
N THR A 22 12.30 -16.18 -5.78
CA THR A 22 12.21 -15.35 -7.00
C THR A 22 10.87 -15.63 -7.68
N VAL A 23 10.07 -14.58 -7.86
CA VAL A 23 8.79 -14.62 -8.56
C VAL A 23 8.96 -13.85 -9.87
N GLU A 24 8.60 -14.46 -10.99
CA GLU A 24 8.64 -13.82 -12.30
C GLU A 24 7.75 -12.57 -12.31
N GLY A 25 8.21 -11.46 -12.88
CA GLY A 25 7.50 -10.18 -12.90
C GLY A 25 7.47 -9.41 -11.58
N ALA A 26 8.07 -9.93 -10.49
CA ALA A 26 8.04 -9.24 -9.20
C ALA A 26 8.77 -7.89 -9.22
N VAL A 27 9.84 -7.76 -10.01
CA VAL A 27 10.58 -6.50 -10.15
C VAL A 27 9.73 -5.44 -10.82
N ASP A 28 9.10 -5.79 -11.95
CA ASP A 28 8.22 -4.88 -12.69
C ASP A 28 7.01 -4.47 -11.83
N LEU A 29 6.45 -5.41 -11.05
CA LEU A 29 5.36 -5.12 -10.13
C LEU A 29 5.78 -4.08 -9.07
N VAL A 30 6.97 -4.21 -8.49
CA VAL A 30 7.51 -3.26 -7.51
C VAL A 30 7.71 -1.89 -8.15
N ILE A 31 8.36 -1.84 -9.32
CA ILE A 31 8.64 -0.59 -10.04
C ILE A 31 7.33 0.11 -10.41
N ASN A 32 6.39 -0.62 -11.02
CA ASN A 32 5.11 -0.05 -11.45
C ASN A 32 4.25 0.41 -10.27
N SER A 33 4.22 -0.35 -9.17
CA SER A 33 3.50 0.05 -7.97
C SER A 33 4.08 1.33 -7.34
N LEU A 34 5.40 1.45 -7.26
CA LEU A 34 6.04 2.64 -6.70
C LEU A 34 5.87 3.86 -7.63
N ARG A 35 6.03 3.66 -8.95
CA ARG A 35 5.82 4.71 -9.96
C ARG A 35 4.36 5.23 -9.93
N TYR A 36 3.38 4.36 -9.76
CA TYR A 36 1.98 4.78 -9.61
C TYR A 36 1.78 5.76 -8.44
N PHE A 37 2.55 5.61 -7.36
CA PHE A 37 2.51 6.53 -6.22
C PHE A 37 3.54 7.67 -6.32
N ASP A 38 4.02 8.01 -7.52
CA ASP A 38 5.04 9.02 -7.81
C ASP A 38 6.31 8.84 -6.96
N ILE A 39 6.69 7.60 -6.71
CA ILE A 39 7.96 7.25 -6.09
C ILE A 39 8.88 6.74 -7.19
N GLU A 40 9.73 7.61 -7.69
CA GLU A 40 10.67 7.32 -8.75
C GLU A 40 12.07 7.10 -8.18
N PHE A 41 12.79 6.19 -8.80
CA PHE A 41 14.22 5.98 -8.53
C PHE A 41 15.05 6.85 -9.45
N ASP A 42 16.21 7.31 -8.95
CA ASP A 42 17.17 8.06 -9.75
C ASP A 42 18.00 7.10 -10.62
N GLU A 43 18.22 5.87 -10.16
CA GLU A 43 18.96 4.79 -10.85
C GLU A 43 18.56 3.42 -10.32
N GLY A 44 19.03 2.35 -10.96
CA GLY A 44 18.86 0.99 -10.43
C GLY A 44 18.26 -0.01 -11.41
N ALA A 45 17.73 -1.10 -10.88
CA ALA A 45 17.03 -2.11 -11.67
C ALA A 45 15.84 -1.49 -12.42
N GLY A 46 15.68 -1.86 -13.69
CA GLY A 46 14.67 -1.29 -14.58
C GLY A 46 15.14 -0.08 -15.40
N PHE A 47 16.36 0.42 -15.14
CA PHE A 47 17.01 1.38 -16.03
C PHE A 47 17.91 0.64 -17.02
N PRO A 48 18.12 1.17 -18.26
CA PRO A 48 19.05 0.60 -19.20
C PRO A 48 20.48 0.57 -18.64
N ASP A 49 21.20 -0.55 -18.77
CA ASP A 49 22.59 -0.67 -18.31
C ASP A 49 23.55 0.34 -18.96
N SER A 50 23.17 0.88 -20.11
CA SER A 50 23.92 1.92 -20.83
C SER A 50 23.61 3.34 -20.36
N ASP A 51 22.70 3.52 -19.39
CA ASP A 51 22.39 4.84 -18.88
C ASP A 51 23.56 5.35 -18.02
N PRO A 52 24.15 6.52 -18.32
CA PRO A 52 25.22 7.11 -17.52
C PRO A 52 24.84 7.40 -16.07
N VAL A 53 23.53 7.39 -15.74
CA VAL A 53 23.02 7.51 -14.37
C VAL A 53 23.28 6.26 -13.54
N ASN A 54 23.45 5.08 -14.18
CA ASN A 54 23.70 3.80 -13.49
C ASN A 54 25.18 3.66 -13.05
N ALA A 55 25.64 4.57 -12.14
CA ALA A 55 27.05 4.65 -11.74
C ALA A 55 27.52 3.46 -10.89
N TYR A 56 26.63 2.76 -10.20
CA TYR A 56 26.96 1.72 -9.22
C TYR A 56 26.47 0.32 -9.61
N GLY A 57 25.99 0.16 -10.83
CA GLY A 57 25.53 -1.13 -11.34
C GLY A 57 26.60 -2.23 -11.39
N PRO A 58 26.19 -3.47 -11.71
CA PRO A 58 24.82 -3.92 -11.89
C PRO A 58 24.00 -3.92 -10.59
N TYR A 59 22.66 -3.79 -10.70
CA TYR A 59 21.78 -3.66 -9.52
C TYR A 59 21.06 -4.96 -9.12
N TYR A 60 21.33 -6.06 -9.83
CA TYR A 60 20.92 -7.40 -9.41
C TYR A 60 22.09 -8.07 -8.69
N GLN A 61 21.87 -8.56 -7.48
CA GLN A 61 22.95 -9.14 -6.67
C GLN A 61 23.58 -10.37 -7.31
N THR A 62 22.81 -11.19 -8.03
CA THR A 62 23.34 -12.33 -8.78
C THR A 62 24.36 -11.93 -9.88
N GLN A 63 24.30 -10.71 -10.40
CA GLN A 63 25.24 -10.18 -11.37
C GLN A 63 26.54 -9.63 -10.75
N ARG A 64 26.62 -9.59 -9.42
CA ARG A 64 27.74 -9.02 -8.64
C ARG A 64 28.62 -10.09 -7.97
N VAL A 65 28.42 -11.35 -8.30
CA VAL A 65 29.07 -12.50 -7.63
C VAL A 65 30.59 -12.37 -7.56
N ASP A 66 31.26 -11.88 -8.61
CA ASP A 66 32.71 -11.71 -8.63
C ASP A 66 33.23 -10.71 -7.58
N ILE A 67 32.45 -9.68 -7.27
CA ILE A 67 32.77 -8.72 -6.22
C ILE A 67 32.74 -9.45 -4.86
N TYR A 68 31.67 -10.19 -4.59
CA TYR A 68 31.54 -10.94 -3.34
C TYR A 68 32.64 -11.99 -3.17
N HIS A 69 32.99 -12.71 -4.21
CA HIS A 69 34.07 -13.68 -4.19
C HIS A 69 35.42 -13.03 -3.89
N THR A 70 35.67 -11.83 -4.36
CA THR A 70 36.91 -11.10 -4.09
C THR A 70 37.05 -10.86 -2.57
N PHE A 71 36.01 -10.34 -1.92
CA PHE A 71 36.02 -10.09 -0.48
C PHE A 71 35.98 -11.38 0.35
N ALA A 72 35.27 -12.41 -0.13
CA ALA A 72 35.27 -13.73 0.49
C ALA A 72 36.69 -14.33 0.54
N LYS A 73 37.45 -14.27 -0.56
CA LYS A 73 38.86 -14.70 -0.63
C LYS A 73 39.75 -13.90 0.33
N GLU A 74 39.54 -12.59 0.41
CA GLU A 74 40.28 -11.73 1.36
C GLU A 74 40.03 -12.17 2.81
N LEU A 75 38.78 -12.42 3.19
CA LEU A 75 38.44 -12.91 4.54
C LEU A 75 39.07 -14.29 4.83
N VAL A 76 39.14 -15.19 3.85
CA VAL A 76 39.82 -16.47 3.99
C VAL A 76 41.32 -16.26 4.23
N LEU A 77 41.97 -15.39 3.45
CA LEU A 77 43.38 -15.08 3.60
C LEU A 77 43.73 -14.46 4.96
N LYS A 78 42.79 -13.69 5.52
CA LYS A 78 42.91 -13.11 6.85
C LYS A 78 42.56 -14.10 8.00
N GLY A 79 42.14 -15.35 7.67
CA GLY A 79 41.66 -16.33 8.65
C GLY A 79 40.32 -15.98 9.28
N LEU A 80 39.56 -15.04 8.69
CA LEU A 80 38.26 -14.57 9.13
C LEU A 80 37.08 -15.30 8.48
N ALA A 81 37.36 -16.19 7.54
CA ALA A 81 36.38 -17.09 6.93
C ALA A 81 36.98 -18.48 6.69
N TYR A 82 36.15 -19.49 6.65
CA TYR A 82 36.55 -20.88 6.46
C TYR A 82 35.48 -21.71 5.75
N PRO A 83 35.85 -22.78 5.00
CA PRO A 83 34.90 -23.67 4.38
C PRO A 83 34.26 -24.63 5.41
N CYS A 84 32.95 -24.77 5.31
CA CYS A 84 32.17 -25.70 6.13
C CYS A 84 31.56 -26.76 5.24
N PHE A 85 31.88 -28.03 5.49
CA PHE A 85 31.47 -29.19 4.70
C PHE A 85 30.28 -29.95 5.31
N CYS A 86 29.68 -29.43 6.38
CA CYS A 86 28.54 -30.07 7.03
C CYS A 86 27.35 -30.28 6.09
N THR A 87 26.75 -31.46 6.20
CA THR A 87 25.46 -31.77 5.56
C THR A 87 24.30 -31.17 6.33
N GLU A 88 23.11 -31.21 5.74
CA GLU A 88 21.89 -30.71 6.42
C GLU A 88 21.55 -31.57 7.65
N GLU A 89 21.79 -32.89 7.54
CA GLU A 89 21.59 -33.86 8.64
C GLU A 89 22.54 -33.59 9.82
N GLU A 90 23.82 -33.30 9.53
CA GLU A 90 24.80 -32.95 10.55
C GLU A 90 24.45 -31.64 11.26
N LEU A 91 23.99 -30.62 10.51
CA LEU A 91 23.54 -29.35 11.08
C LEU A 91 22.28 -29.52 11.94
N GLU A 92 21.35 -30.37 11.52
CA GLU A 92 20.17 -30.70 12.31
C GLU A 92 20.52 -31.46 13.59
N ALA A 93 21.45 -32.40 13.53
CA ALA A 93 21.94 -33.09 14.71
C ALA A 93 22.58 -32.13 15.75
N VAL A 94 23.35 -31.14 15.25
CA VAL A 94 23.90 -30.06 16.09
C VAL A 94 22.79 -29.23 16.72
N ARG A 95 21.76 -28.88 15.99
CA ARG A 95 20.61 -28.13 16.52
C ARG A 95 19.89 -28.87 17.60
N LEU A 96 19.59 -30.16 17.41
CA LEU A 96 18.94 -31.02 18.41
C LEU A 96 19.77 -31.17 19.68
N GLN A 97 21.09 -31.28 19.51
CA GLN A 97 22.01 -31.33 20.67
C GLN A 97 21.96 -30.02 21.47
N GLN A 98 21.98 -28.87 20.79
CA GLN A 98 21.88 -27.54 21.44
C GLN A 98 20.54 -27.36 22.18
N GLU A 99 19.44 -27.82 21.59
CA GLU A 99 18.12 -27.84 22.27
C GLU A 99 18.13 -28.70 23.54
N THR A 100 18.79 -29.87 23.47
CA THR A 100 18.98 -30.77 24.63
C THR A 100 19.83 -30.11 25.71
N ASP A 101 20.91 -29.45 25.29
CA ASP A 101 21.84 -28.74 26.20
C ASP A 101 21.23 -27.40 26.69
N LYS A 102 20.05 -27.00 26.20
CA LYS A 102 19.36 -25.74 26.50
C LYS A 102 20.23 -24.50 26.29
N VAL A 103 20.99 -24.50 25.21
CA VAL A 103 21.81 -23.36 24.77
C VAL A 103 21.24 -22.74 23.50
N LEU A 104 21.73 -21.56 23.16
CA LEU A 104 21.34 -20.88 21.92
C LEU A 104 21.64 -21.76 20.70
N THR A 105 20.66 -21.94 19.83
CA THR A 105 20.84 -22.72 18.60
C THR A 105 21.60 -21.89 17.55
N GLY A 106 22.46 -22.56 16.79
CA GLY A 106 23.26 -21.94 15.71
C GLY A 106 24.63 -22.57 15.55
N TYR A 107 25.42 -22.05 14.62
CA TYR A 107 26.73 -22.60 14.30
C TYR A 107 27.82 -21.72 14.92
N TYR A 108 28.34 -22.09 16.09
CA TYR A 108 29.31 -21.32 16.86
C TYR A 108 30.07 -22.20 17.89
N GLY A 109 31.22 -21.74 18.34
CA GLY A 109 32.02 -22.38 19.38
C GLY A 109 32.25 -23.88 19.15
N LYS A 110 32.07 -24.71 20.17
CA LYS A 110 32.24 -26.16 20.05
C LYS A 110 31.26 -26.86 19.08
N TYR A 111 30.16 -26.18 18.73
CA TYR A 111 29.16 -26.67 17.78
C TYR A 111 29.49 -26.34 16.33
N ALA A 112 30.54 -25.53 16.08
CA ALA A 112 31.03 -25.19 14.76
C ALA A 112 32.14 -26.16 14.33
N VAL A 113 31.78 -27.42 14.09
CA VAL A 113 32.72 -28.56 13.91
C VAL A 113 33.74 -28.38 12.79
N CYS A 114 33.44 -27.57 11.75
CA CYS A 114 34.40 -27.27 10.68
C CYS A 114 35.31 -26.06 10.98
N ARG A 115 35.05 -25.33 12.07
CA ARG A 115 35.75 -24.07 12.35
C ARG A 115 37.26 -24.24 12.50
N ASP A 116 37.71 -25.33 13.12
CA ASP A 116 39.10 -25.56 13.48
C ASP A 116 39.67 -26.82 12.79
N LEU A 117 39.15 -27.15 11.59
CA LEU A 117 39.74 -28.19 10.75
C LEU A 117 41.15 -27.82 10.34
N SER A 118 42.04 -28.83 10.30
CA SER A 118 43.41 -28.65 9.80
C SER A 118 43.42 -28.31 8.31
N LEU A 119 44.46 -27.64 7.86
CA LEU A 119 44.62 -27.31 6.44
C LEU A 119 44.65 -28.57 5.57
N GLU A 120 45.32 -29.67 6.05
CA GLU A 120 45.35 -30.97 5.38
C GLU A 120 43.92 -31.51 5.19
N THR A 121 43.10 -31.51 6.22
CA THR A 121 41.69 -31.98 6.15
C THR A 121 40.86 -31.12 5.19
N ILE A 122 41.06 -29.82 5.21
CA ILE A 122 40.39 -28.90 4.28
C ILE A 122 40.79 -29.19 2.83
N GLU A 123 42.11 -29.37 2.56
CA GLU A 123 42.59 -29.71 1.23
C GLU A 123 42.10 -31.07 0.74
N GLU A 124 42.08 -32.09 1.59
CA GLU A 124 41.54 -33.41 1.27
C GLU A 124 40.05 -33.33 0.89
N ASN A 125 39.25 -32.60 1.65
CA ASN A 125 37.85 -32.42 1.36
C ASN A 125 37.61 -31.65 0.04
N LEU A 126 38.40 -30.61 -0.23
CA LEU A 126 38.34 -29.85 -1.48
C LEU A 126 38.77 -30.73 -2.68
N LYS A 127 39.89 -31.48 -2.56
CA LYS A 127 40.35 -32.42 -3.59
C LYS A 127 39.35 -33.54 -3.87
N ALA A 128 38.63 -33.97 -2.85
CA ALA A 128 37.52 -34.94 -2.98
C ALA A 128 36.24 -34.34 -3.58
N GLY A 129 36.20 -33.04 -3.88
CA GLY A 129 35.05 -32.39 -4.46
C GLY A 129 33.83 -32.26 -3.51
N LYS A 130 34.06 -32.34 -2.19
CA LYS A 130 32.97 -32.19 -1.23
C LYS A 130 32.34 -30.80 -1.34
N PRO A 131 31.00 -30.68 -1.45
CA PRO A 131 30.34 -29.40 -1.46
C PRO A 131 30.53 -28.69 -0.12
N TYR A 132 30.71 -27.39 -0.14
CA TYR A 132 30.91 -26.59 1.04
C TYR A 132 30.19 -25.25 0.95
N VAL A 133 29.94 -24.63 2.09
CA VAL A 133 29.60 -23.21 2.23
C VAL A 133 30.77 -22.46 2.84
N LEU A 134 30.91 -21.17 2.54
CA LEU A 134 31.92 -20.35 3.23
C LEU A 134 31.24 -19.68 4.42
N ARG A 135 31.84 -19.81 5.61
CA ARG A 135 31.34 -19.18 6.84
C ARG A 135 32.27 -18.11 7.35
N LEU A 136 31.69 -17.07 7.94
CA LEU A 136 32.41 -16.13 8.79
C LEU A 136 33.01 -16.89 10.00
N ARG A 137 34.22 -16.55 10.40
CA ARG A 137 34.78 -16.93 11.70
C ARG A 137 34.48 -15.78 12.66
N SER A 138 33.32 -15.82 13.31
CA SER A 138 32.91 -14.76 14.21
C SER A 138 33.94 -14.54 15.35
N GLN A 139 34.20 -13.29 15.63
CA GLN A 139 35.14 -12.85 16.68
C GLN A 139 34.40 -12.42 17.94
N GLY A 140 33.07 -12.40 17.95
CA GLY A 140 32.29 -11.93 19.05
C GLY A 140 32.25 -12.88 20.25
N SER A 141 31.92 -12.34 21.40
CA SER A 141 31.74 -13.04 22.66
C SER A 141 30.32 -12.87 23.20
N PRO A 142 29.72 -13.93 23.78
CA PRO A 142 28.40 -13.82 24.40
C PRO A 142 28.38 -12.90 25.63
N GLU A 143 29.54 -12.55 26.17
CA GLU A 143 29.71 -11.69 27.34
C GLU A 143 29.79 -10.20 26.96
N ASN A 144 29.94 -9.91 25.67
CA ASN A 144 30.11 -8.55 25.16
C ASN A 144 28.83 -8.01 24.53
N GLU A 145 28.70 -6.70 24.56
CA GLU A 145 27.64 -5.96 23.90
C GLU A 145 28.20 -4.91 22.94
N ILE A 146 27.51 -4.69 21.83
CA ILE A 146 27.70 -3.54 20.96
C ILE A 146 26.74 -2.44 21.36
N THR A 147 27.20 -1.20 21.33
CA THR A 147 26.32 -0.01 21.39
C THR A 147 26.07 0.46 19.97
N PHE A 148 24.81 0.49 19.59
CA PHE A 148 24.36 0.85 18.25
C PHE A 148 23.35 1.99 18.32
N THR A 149 23.53 3.03 17.52
CA THR A 149 22.61 4.18 17.45
C THR A 149 21.70 4.04 16.24
N ASP A 150 20.43 3.78 16.49
CA ASP A 150 19.37 3.78 15.47
C ASP A 150 18.78 5.17 15.33
N SER A 151 18.53 5.62 14.10
CA SER A 151 18.02 6.98 13.84
C SER A 151 16.59 7.21 14.32
N ILE A 152 15.81 6.14 14.55
CA ILE A 152 14.42 6.21 15.05
C ILE A 152 14.37 5.84 16.53
N LYS A 153 15.05 4.75 16.90
CA LYS A 153 14.94 4.14 18.23
C LYS A 153 15.96 4.68 19.24
N GLY A 154 16.93 5.49 18.77
CA GLY A 154 18.01 6.00 19.62
C GLY A 154 19.08 4.95 19.91
N GLU A 155 19.73 5.08 21.06
CA GLU A 155 20.80 4.17 21.48
C GLU A 155 20.23 2.81 21.92
N ILE A 156 20.77 1.74 21.36
CA ILE A 156 20.37 0.35 21.62
C ILE A 156 21.64 -0.44 21.96
N LYS A 157 21.56 -1.28 22.97
CA LYS A 157 22.59 -2.26 23.30
C LYS A 157 22.14 -3.63 22.83
N LEU A 158 23.01 -4.30 22.10
CA LEU A 158 22.76 -5.64 21.55
C LEU A 158 23.96 -6.56 21.88
N PRO A 159 23.76 -7.86 22.10
CA PRO A 159 24.87 -8.79 22.24
C PRO A 159 25.70 -8.83 20.95
N GLU A 160 27.01 -9.06 21.06
CA GLU A 160 27.83 -9.33 19.88
C GLU A 160 27.34 -10.56 19.11
N ASN A 161 27.62 -10.60 17.81
CA ASN A 161 27.37 -11.80 17.03
C ASN A 161 28.38 -12.89 17.40
N ILE A 162 27.90 -14.08 17.76
CA ILE A 162 28.74 -15.24 18.04
C ILE A 162 28.62 -16.33 16.97
N HIS A 163 27.72 -16.16 16.03
CA HIS A 163 27.41 -17.15 15.01
C HIS A 163 28.34 -17.06 13.81
N ASP A 164 28.88 -18.17 13.39
CA ASP A 164 29.64 -18.30 12.14
C ASP A 164 28.64 -18.36 10.96
N VAL A 165 28.09 -17.19 10.63
CA VAL A 165 27.09 -17.07 9.56
C VAL A 165 27.66 -17.48 8.20
N VAL A 166 26.80 -18.03 7.34
CA VAL A 166 27.18 -18.34 5.96
C VAL A 166 27.36 -17.03 5.18
N LEU A 167 28.52 -16.89 4.55
CA LEU A 167 28.85 -15.79 3.64
C LEU A 167 28.47 -16.14 2.21
N LEU A 168 29.00 -17.31 1.72
CA LEU A 168 28.69 -17.85 0.40
C LEU A 168 28.02 -19.21 0.54
N LYS A 169 26.96 -19.44 -0.20
CA LYS A 169 26.26 -20.71 -0.32
C LYS A 169 27.04 -21.72 -1.17
N LYS A 170 26.56 -22.96 -1.25
CA LYS A 170 27.19 -24.06 -2.03
C LYS A 170 27.33 -23.73 -3.53
N ASP A 171 26.43 -22.92 -4.07
CA ASP A 171 26.43 -22.43 -5.46
C ASP A 171 27.34 -21.20 -5.68
N GLY A 172 28.02 -20.73 -4.64
CA GLY A 172 28.87 -19.54 -4.67
C GLY A 172 28.11 -18.22 -4.56
N ILE A 173 26.78 -18.24 -4.51
CA ILE A 173 25.96 -17.04 -4.35
C ILE A 173 26.02 -16.57 -2.89
N PRO A 174 26.15 -15.26 -2.61
CA PRO A 174 26.21 -14.75 -1.24
C PRO A 174 24.90 -14.91 -0.51
N THR A 175 24.97 -14.91 0.83
CA THR A 175 23.80 -14.67 1.65
C THR A 175 23.49 -13.17 1.71
N TYR A 176 22.25 -12.84 2.08
CA TYR A 176 21.81 -11.45 2.27
C TYR A 176 22.78 -10.61 3.13
N HIS A 177 23.21 -11.14 4.27
CA HIS A 177 24.06 -10.40 5.21
C HIS A 177 25.38 -9.98 4.60
N PHE A 178 26.03 -10.88 3.84
CA PHE A 178 27.30 -10.60 3.22
C PHE A 178 27.18 -9.66 2.03
N ALA A 179 26.19 -9.91 1.15
CA ALA A 179 25.90 -9.05 0.04
C ALA A 179 25.54 -7.61 0.48
N HIS A 180 24.72 -7.49 1.51
CA HIS A 180 24.33 -6.21 2.10
C HIS A 180 25.54 -5.36 2.51
N ALA A 181 26.48 -5.94 3.28
CA ALA A 181 27.65 -5.19 3.76
C ALA A 181 28.54 -4.70 2.63
N ILE A 182 28.75 -5.52 1.60
CA ILE A 182 29.59 -5.21 0.44
C ILE A 182 28.92 -4.17 -0.46
N ASP A 183 27.66 -4.41 -0.81
CA ASP A 183 26.93 -3.52 -1.72
C ASP A 183 26.72 -2.15 -1.13
N ASP A 184 26.35 -2.06 0.14
CA ASP A 184 26.15 -0.77 0.80
C ASP A 184 27.43 0.05 0.89
N HIS A 185 28.59 -0.63 1.01
CA HIS A 185 29.87 0.06 0.94
C HIS A 185 30.16 0.58 -0.48
N PHE A 186 30.05 -0.28 -1.51
CA PHE A 186 30.41 0.10 -2.88
C PHE A 186 29.40 1.02 -3.55
N MET A 187 28.12 0.90 -3.20
CA MET A 187 27.07 1.80 -3.64
C MET A 187 26.98 3.07 -2.78
N ARG A 188 27.91 3.25 -1.81
CA ARG A 188 28.02 4.44 -0.93
C ARG A 188 26.73 4.72 -0.18
N THR A 189 26.02 3.70 0.24
CA THR A 189 24.82 3.84 1.06
C THR A 189 25.13 4.59 2.36
N THR A 190 24.46 5.70 2.59
CA THR A 190 24.64 6.52 3.79
C THR A 190 23.67 6.18 4.90
N THR A 191 22.45 5.79 4.54
CA THR A 191 21.36 5.47 5.47
C THR A 191 20.54 4.29 4.95
N VAL A 192 20.33 3.31 5.80
CA VAL A 192 19.47 2.13 5.53
C VAL A 192 18.19 2.31 6.33
N VAL A 193 17.04 2.39 5.61
CA VAL A 193 15.71 2.40 6.22
C VAL A 193 15.06 1.05 5.98
N ARG A 194 14.72 0.32 7.06
CA ARG A 194 14.15 -1.03 6.96
C ARG A 194 13.22 -1.35 8.11
N GLY A 195 12.47 -2.44 8.01
CA GLY A 195 11.56 -2.87 9.07
C GLY A 195 12.27 -3.28 10.36
N GLY A 196 11.60 -3.10 11.49
CA GLY A 196 12.13 -3.41 12.82
C GLY A 196 12.49 -4.88 13.05
N GLU A 197 11.98 -5.81 12.21
CA GLU A 197 12.36 -7.23 12.22
C GLU A 197 13.85 -7.47 11.95
N TRP A 198 14.50 -6.54 11.26
CA TRP A 198 15.92 -6.64 10.93
C TRP A 198 16.85 -6.16 12.06
N LEU A 199 16.29 -5.65 13.16
CA LEU A 199 17.09 -5.19 14.30
C LEU A 199 17.95 -6.33 14.89
N ALA A 200 17.41 -7.54 14.95
CA ALA A 200 18.14 -8.72 15.40
C ALA A 200 19.35 -9.11 14.53
N SER A 201 19.42 -8.60 13.30
CA SER A 201 20.54 -8.83 12.38
C SER A 201 21.65 -7.78 12.50
N VAL A 202 21.44 -6.72 13.28
CA VAL A 202 22.43 -5.64 13.44
C VAL A 202 23.79 -6.14 13.95
N PRO A 203 23.88 -7.06 14.94
CA PRO A 203 25.16 -7.58 15.39
C PRO A 203 25.97 -8.25 14.29
N ILE A 204 25.29 -9.01 13.40
CA ILE A 204 25.93 -9.66 12.25
C ILE A 204 26.46 -8.62 11.28
N HIS A 205 25.68 -7.60 10.95
CA HIS A 205 26.10 -6.53 10.03
C HIS A 205 27.23 -5.70 10.64
N TYR A 206 27.14 -5.39 11.94
CA TYR A 206 28.19 -4.68 12.66
C TYR A 206 29.54 -5.40 12.54
N GLU A 207 29.57 -6.70 12.81
CA GLU A 207 30.77 -7.52 12.65
C GLU A 207 31.26 -7.57 11.21
N LEU A 208 30.35 -7.77 10.24
CA LEU A 208 30.72 -7.81 8.82
C LEU A 208 31.36 -6.52 8.34
N PHE A 209 30.79 -5.37 8.64
CA PHE A 209 31.40 -4.07 8.30
C PHE A 209 32.78 -3.91 8.95
N HIS A 210 32.93 -4.38 10.19
CA HIS A 210 34.20 -4.29 10.91
C HIS A 210 35.29 -5.19 10.27
N VAL A 211 35.01 -6.47 10.04
CA VAL A 211 36.00 -7.41 9.48
C VAL A 211 36.35 -7.11 8.02
N LEU A 212 35.46 -6.51 7.27
CA LEU A 212 35.68 -6.02 5.91
C LEU A 212 36.45 -4.69 5.89
N GLY A 213 36.55 -3.99 7.02
CA GLY A 213 37.19 -2.66 7.11
C GLY A 213 36.32 -1.55 6.50
N PHE A 214 35.02 -1.75 6.43
CA PHE A 214 34.07 -0.81 5.84
C PHE A 214 33.40 0.08 6.89
N LYS A 215 33.03 1.30 6.50
CA LYS A 215 32.23 2.17 7.34
C LYS A 215 30.78 1.72 7.30
N MET A 216 30.22 1.43 8.47
CA MET A 216 28.81 1.08 8.61
C MET A 216 27.89 2.30 8.30
N PRO A 217 26.83 2.13 7.50
CA PRO A 217 25.84 3.18 7.27
C PRO A 217 25.03 3.47 8.53
N LYS A 218 24.28 4.58 8.55
CA LYS A 218 23.28 4.82 9.56
C LYS A 218 22.07 3.89 9.31
N TYR A 219 21.41 3.46 10.37
CA TYR A 219 20.20 2.66 10.28
C TYR A 219 19.00 3.38 10.88
N ALA A 220 17.85 3.15 10.28
CA ALA A 220 16.57 3.60 10.76
C ALA A 220 15.60 2.40 10.71
N HIS A 221 15.32 1.78 11.85
CA HIS A 221 14.42 0.63 11.93
C HIS A 221 12.98 1.09 12.20
N THR A 222 12.16 1.08 11.14
CA THR A 222 10.75 1.49 11.20
C THR A 222 9.91 0.51 12.00
N ALA A 223 8.92 1.02 12.69
CA ALA A 223 7.93 0.19 13.36
C ALA A 223 7.05 -0.57 12.33
N HIS A 224 6.53 -1.72 12.75
CA HIS A 224 5.60 -2.49 11.92
C HIS A 224 4.25 -1.79 11.81
N LEU A 225 3.57 -1.99 10.65
CA LEU A 225 2.16 -1.71 10.54
C LEU A 225 1.37 -2.78 11.31
N MET A 226 0.53 -2.31 12.21
CA MET A 226 -0.33 -3.13 13.07
C MET A 226 -1.79 -2.93 12.67
N LYS A 227 -2.63 -3.90 12.90
CA LYS A 227 -4.10 -3.73 12.83
C LYS A 227 -4.77 -4.42 14.02
N PHE A 228 -6.00 -4.06 14.31
CA PHE A 228 -6.81 -4.81 15.25
C PHE A 228 -7.15 -6.18 14.67
N ASP A 229 -7.04 -7.19 15.49
CA ASP A 229 -7.46 -8.54 15.17
C ASP A 229 -8.89 -8.71 15.67
N GLU A 230 -9.81 -8.96 14.75
CA GLU A 230 -11.24 -9.08 15.05
C GLU A 230 -11.56 -10.31 15.90
N GLU A 231 -10.75 -11.37 15.78
CA GLU A 231 -10.95 -12.61 16.51
C GLU A 231 -10.50 -12.50 17.98
N THR A 232 -9.35 -11.84 18.22
CA THR A 232 -8.74 -11.77 19.55
C THR A 232 -8.96 -10.44 20.26
N GLY A 233 -9.40 -9.39 19.55
CA GLY A 233 -9.52 -8.02 20.05
C GLY A 233 -8.19 -7.34 20.36
N GLY A 234 -7.06 -8.01 20.03
CA GLY A 234 -5.71 -7.51 20.23
C GLY A 234 -5.13 -6.82 19.00
N LYS A 235 -3.94 -6.22 19.14
CA LYS A 235 -3.17 -5.70 18.00
C LYS A 235 -2.27 -6.78 17.45
N ARG A 236 -2.28 -7.00 16.13
CA ARG A 236 -1.36 -7.89 15.42
C ARG A 236 -0.63 -7.15 14.30
N LYS A 237 0.53 -7.66 13.91
CA LYS A 237 1.25 -7.19 12.72
C LYS A 237 0.47 -7.58 11.47
N LEU A 238 0.40 -6.66 10.48
CA LEU A 238 -0.10 -7.00 9.15
C LEU A 238 0.82 -8.04 8.50
N SER A 239 0.23 -8.99 7.78
CA SER A 239 0.96 -10.04 7.09
C SER A 239 0.52 -10.20 5.64
N LYS A 240 1.46 -10.42 4.73
CA LYS A 240 1.19 -10.59 3.29
C LYS A 240 0.16 -11.69 2.95
N ARG A 241 0.00 -12.69 3.84
CA ARG A 241 -0.93 -13.81 3.60
C ARG A 241 -2.36 -13.52 4.01
N LYS A 242 -2.56 -12.66 5.01
CA LYS A 242 -3.88 -12.38 5.60
C LYS A 242 -4.42 -11.00 5.22
N ASP A 243 -3.53 -10.08 4.87
CA ASP A 243 -3.85 -8.65 4.73
C ASP A 243 -3.42 -8.15 3.34
N PRO A 244 -4.31 -8.16 2.33
CA PRO A 244 -4.01 -7.65 0.99
C PRO A 244 -3.60 -6.17 1.01
N GLU A 245 -4.12 -5.40 1.96
CA GLU A 245 -3.79 -4.00 2.21
C GLU A 245 -2.32 -3.75 2.62
N LEU A 246 -1.51 -4.79 2.81
CA LEU A 246 -0.06 -4.65 2.97
C LEU A 246 0.67 -4.47 1.63
N SER A 247 0.01 -4.75 0.51
CA SER A 247 0.57 -4.59 -0.83
C SER A 247 0.20 -3.25 -1.44
N LEU A 248 1.18 -2.51 -1.98
CA LEU A 248 0.91 -1.29 -2.75
C LEU A 248 0.07 -1.56 -4.01
N ASP A 249 0.23 -2.74 -4.63
CA ASP A 249 -0.55 -3.14 -5.80
C ASP A 249 -2.06 -3.26 -5.53
N TYR A 250 -2.44 -3.58 -4.29
CA TYR A 250 -3.84 -3.54 -3.85
C TYR A 250 -4.45 -2.15 -4.05
N TYR A 251 -3.76 -1.11 -3.58
CA TYR A 251 -4.25 0.26 -3.69
C TYR A 251 -4.21 0.77 -5.13
N ARG A 252 -3.20 0.37 -5.92
CA ARG A 252 -3.09 0.70 -7.33
C ARG A 252 -4.26 0.10 -8.13
N LYS A 253 -4.58 -1.17 -7.91
CA LYS A 253 -5.67 -1.86 -8.59
C LYS A 253 -7.07 -1.34 -8.22
N ASP A 254 -7.27 -0.95 -6.97
CA ASP A 254 -8.52 -0.31 -6.56
C ASP A 254 -8.58 1.18 -6.97
N GLY A 255 -7.45 1.78 -7.35
CA GLY A 255 -7.36 3.16 -7.83
C GLY A 255 -7.39 4.18 -6.69
N TYR A 256 -6.64 3.96 -5.64
CA TYR A 256 -6.39 5.00 -4.63
C TYR A 256 -5.50 6.08 -5.23
N HIS A 257 -5.92 7.33 -5.14
CA HIS A 257 -5.17 8.46 -5.70
C HIS A 257 -3.79 8.57 -5.02
N PRO A 258 -2.68 8.72 -5.79
CA PRO A 258 -1.31 8.76 -5.26
C PRO A 258 -1.11 9.75 -4.11
N TYR A 259 -1.63 10.96 -4.28
CA TYR A 259 -1.53 12.00 -3.26
C TYR A 259 -2.21 11.61 -1.95
N THR A 260 -3.40 11.00 -1.99
CA THR A 260 -4.13 10.58 -0.78
C THR A 260 -3.37 9.51 0.00
N MET A 261 -2.74 8.58 -0.72
CA MET A 261 -1.90 7.56 -0.10
C MET A 261 -0.66 8.16 0.57
N LYS A 262 -0.02 9.14 -0.07
CA LYS A 262 1.13 9.86 0.53
C LYS A 262 0.72 10.59 1.81
N VAL A 263 -0.42 11.29 1.80
CA VAL A 263 -0.98 11.97 3.00
C VAL A 263 -1.21 10.96 4.12
N TYR A 264 -1.85 9.83 3.82
CA TYR A 264 -2.11 8.79 4.81
C TYR A 264 -0.82 8.18 5.38
N LEU A 265 0.13 7.83 4.52
CA LEU A 265 1.42 7.26 4.96
C LEU A 265 2.22 8.24 5.82
N LEU A 266 2.25 9.53 5.47
CA LEU A 266 2.90 10.56 6.28
C LEU A 266 2.23 10.71 7.65
N THR A 267 0.89 10.62 7.72
CA THR A 267 0.15 10.61 8.99
C THR A 267 0.53 9.42 9.88
N LEU A 268 0.79 8.24 9.28
CA LEU A 268 1.23 7.06 10.03
C LEU A 268 2.70 7.15 10.47
N LEU A 269 3.54 7.72 9.61
CA LEU A 269 4.99 7.74 9.83
C LEU A 269 5.44 8.84 10.79
N ASN A 270 4.76 9.99 10.79
CA ASN A 270 5.22 11.16 11.52
C ASN A 270 4.07 11.85 12.27
N SER A 271 4.13 11.85 13.59
CA SER A 271 3.07 12.35 14.46
C SER A 271 2.75 13.85 14.28
N ASN A 272 3.67 14.63 13.71
CA ASN A 272 3.48 16.07 13.50
C ASN A 272 2.86 16.40 12.16
N PHE A 273 2.70 15.42 11.26
CA PHE A 273 2.25 15.69 9.90
C PHE A 273 0.78 16.12 9.85
N GLU A 274 -0.09 15.48 10.61
CA GLU A 274 -1.54 15.76 10.60
C GLU A 274 -1.82 17.22 11.00
N GLU A 275 -1.20 17.68 12.12
CA GLU A 275 -1.31 19.07 12.59
C GLU A 275 -0.73 20.06 11.56
N TRP A 276 0.41 19.73 10.95
CA TRP A 276 1.02 20.56 9.91
C TRP A 276 0.14 20.67 8.68
N HIS A 277 -0.43 19.55 8.21
CA HIS A 277 -1.29 19.51 7.03
C HIS A 277 -2.61 20.27 7.24
N GLU A 278 -3.20 20.18 8.43
CA GLU A 278 -4.37 20.98 8.80
C GLU A 278 -4.07 22.48 8.86
N LYS A 279 -2.91 22.85 9.38
CA LYS A 279 -2.48 24.25 9.51
C LYS A 279 -2.10 24.89 8.16
N PHE A 280 -1.63 24.10 7.22
CA PHE A 280 -1.16 24.55 5.92
C PHE A 280 -1.82 23.76 4.76
N PRO A 281 -3.14 23.86 4.60
CA PRO A 281 -3.90 23.02 3.65
C PRO A 281 -3.55 23.26 2.18
N ASP A 282 -2.96 24.42 1.85
CA ASP A 282 -2.60 24.83 0.48
C ASP A 282 -1.12 24.56 0.16
N LYS A 283 -0.34 24.03 1.11
CA LYS A 283 1.05 23.70 0.88
C LYS A 283 1.20 22.31 0.28
N ASP A 284 2.21 22.18 -0.59
CA ASP A 284 2.63 20.87 -1.06
C ASP A 284 3.13 20.02 0.13
N ILE A 285 2.70 18.76 0.21
CA ILE A 285 3.14 17.83 1.27
C ILE A 285 4.66 17.60 1.26
N ASN A 286 5.34 17.85 0.13
CA ASN A 286 6.78 17.81 0.04
C ASN A 286 7.47 18.96 0.80
N GLU A 287 6.75 20.03 1.15
CA GLU A 287 7.25 21.10 2.03
C GLU A 287 7.22 20.73 3.51
N PHE A 288 6.61 19.59 3.86
CA PHE A 288 6.60 19.14 5.25
C PHE A 288 8.03 18.86 5.74
N PRO A 289 8.47 19.44 6.87
CA PRO A 289 9.80 19.23 7.42
C PRO A 289 9.90 17.83 8.05
N PHE A 290 9.95 16.81 7.18
CA PHE A 290 10.05 15.42 7.60
C PHE A 290 11.35 15.17 8.35
N SER A 291 11.24 14.50 9.49
CA SER A 291 12.40 14.07 10.26
C SER A 291 12.27 12.63 10.73
N VAL A 292 13.35 11.86 10.55
CA VAL A 292 13.38 10.42 10.90
C VAL A 292 13.25 10.21 12.41
N ASP A 293 13.76 11.11 13.22
CA ASP A 293 13.68 11.08 14.69
C ASP A 293 12.24 11.32 15.22
N LYS A 294 11.35 11.83 14.37
CA LYS A 294 9.90 12.00 14.68
C LYS A 294 9.05 10.82 14.23
N MET A 295 9.65 9.79 13.65
CA MET A 295 8.92 8.58 13.28
C MET A 295 8.49 7.80 14.54
N SER A 296 7.36 7.10 14.44
CA SER A 296 6.85 6.27 15.53
C SER A 296 7.82 5.14 15.87
N VAL A 297 8.18 5.02 17.14
CA VAL A 297 9.00 3.91 17.68
C VAL A 297 8.17 2.65 17.89
N SER A 298 6.89 2.80 18.26
CA SER A 298 5.90 1.73 18.41
C SER A 298 5.13 1.54 17.10
N GLY A 299 4.54 0.37 16.88
CA GLY A 299 3.80 0.07 15.64
C GLY A 299 2.71 1.10 15.31
N ALA A 300 2.69 1.57 14.06
CA ALA A 300 1.62 2.40 13.55
C ALA A 300 0.37 1.55 13.30
N LEU A 301 -0.77 1.98 13.80
CA LEU A 301 -2.03 1.28 13.59
C LEU A 301 -2.59 1.64 12.21
N PHE A 302 -2.69 0.66 11.33
CA PHE A 302 -3.37 0.80 10.06
C PHE A 302 -4.88 0.88 10.30
N ASP A 303 -5.50 1.96 9.84
CA ASP A 303 -6.92 2.25 9.96
C ASP A 303 -7.48 2.58 8.57
N LYS A 304 -8.28 1.65 8.04
CA LYS A 304 -8.88 1.78 6.71
C LYS A 304 -9.93 2.89 6.66
N GLU A 305 -10.68 3.10 7.74
CA GLU A 305 -11.66 4.18 7.79
C GLU A 305 -10.98 5.55 7.81
N LYS A 306 -9.88 5.69 8.55
CA LYS A 306 -9.06 6.92 8.52
C LYS A 306 -8.50 7.17 7.10
N LEU A 307 -8.01 6.12 6.42
CA LEU A 307 -7.59 6.22 5.02
C LEU A 307 -8.73 6.72 4.13
N HIS A 308 -9.91 6.11 4.21
CA HIS A 308 -11.07 6.52 3.41
C HIS A 308 -11.51 7.96 3.71
N ASN A 309 -11.45 8.38 4.97
CA ASN A 309 -11.75 9.77 5.34
C ASN A 309 -10.74 10.76 4.74
N ILE A 310 -9.45 10.42 4.74
CA ILE A 310 -8.42 11.21 4.05
C ILE A 310 -8.71 11.26 2.55
N CYS A 311 -9.00 10.13 1.90
CA CYS A 311 -9.35 10.07 0.49
C CYS A 311 -10.54 11.00 0.17
N LYS A 312 -11.63 10.90 0.93
CA LYS A 312 -12.81 11.78 0.79
C LYS A 312 -12.47 13.26 0.91
N ASN A 313 -11.62 13.61 1.87
CA ASN A 313 -11.21 14.98 2.09
C ASN A 313 -10.36 15.50 0.94
N GLU A 314 -9.33 14.76 0.54
CA GLU A 314 -8.38 15.22 -0.47
C GLU A 314 -9.00 15.21 -1.88
N LEU A 315 -9.76 14.16 -2.26
CA LEU A 315 -10.43 14.14 -3.57
C LEU A 315 -11.48 15.25 -3.69
N SER A 316 -12.11 15.66 -2.59
CA SER A 316 -13.06 16.78 -2.64
C SER A 316 -12.42 18.14 -2.94
N LYS A 317 -11.09 18.26 -2.86
CA LYS A 317 -10.34 19.48 -3.16
C LYS A 317 -9.93 19.56 -4.64
N LEU A 318 -9.90 18.44 -5.36
CA LEU A 318 -9.52 18.39 -6.77
C LEU A 318 -10.49 19.22 -7.64
N SER A 319 -10.00 19.65 -8.80
CA SER A 319 -10.89 20.08 -9.87
C SER A 319 -11.57 18.87 -10.51
N GLU A 320 -12.69 19.10 -11.19
CA GLU A 320 -13.38 18.04 -11.94
C GLU A 320 -12.52 17.51 -13.09
N ASP A 321 -11.69 18.35 -13.70
CA ASP A 321 -10.78 17.93 -14.78
C ASP A 321 -9.63 17.07 -14.25
N ASP A 322 -9.02 17.43 -13.11
CA ASP A 322 -7.96 16.61 -12.50
C ASP A 322 -8.51 15.25 -12.08
N LEU A 323 -9.71 15.22 -11.51
CA LEU A 323 -10.35 13.95 -11.15
C LEU A 323 -10.69 13.12 -12.39
N TYR A 324 -11.18 13.75 -13.47
CA TYR A 324 -11.45 13.08 -14.74
C TYR A 324 -10.18 12.43 -15.31
N GLU A 325 -9.08 13.17 -15.40
CA GLU A 325 -7.80 12.68 -15.92
C GLU A 325 -7.27 11.51 -15.05
N PHE A 326 -7.37 11.61 -13.74
CA PHE A 326 -7.00 10.51 -12.86
C PHE A 326 -7.83 9.24 -13.13
N LEU A 327 -9.15 9.37 -13.20
CA LEU A 327 -10.06 8.26 -13.45
C LEU A 327 -9.86 7.65 -14.84
N HIS A 328 -9.62 8.48 -15.86
CA HIS A 328 -9.35 8.04 -17.23
C HIS A 328 -8.07 7.20 -17.31
N ASN A 329 -6.97 7.71 -16.75
CA ASN A 329 -5.70 7.00 -16.75
C ASN A 329 -5.79 5.67 -16.01
N TRP A 330 -6.50 5.63 -14.88
CA TRP A 330 -6.73 4.39 -14.15
C TRP A 330 -7.58 3.40 -14.95
N ALA A 331 -8.65 3.86 -15.60
CA ALA A 331 -9.55 3.03 -16.38
C ALA A 331 -8.86 2.42 -17.60
N LEU A 332 -8.03 3.19 -18.32
CA LEU A 332 -7.22 2.71 -19.44
C LEU A 332 -6.36 1.50 -19.05
N GLU A 333 -5.79 1.52 -17.85
CA GLU A 333 -4.91 0.45 -17.37
C GLU A 333 -5.69 -0.75 -16.80
N ASN A 334 -6.78 -0.50 -16.06
CA ASN A 334 -7.41 -1.53 -15.22
C ASN A 334 -8.78 -2.00 -15.76
N GLU A 335 -9.54 -1.14 -16.47
CA GLU A 335 -10.89 -1.41 -16.95
C GLU A 335 -11.11 -0.89 -18.39
N PRO A 336 -10.34 -1.36 -19.39
CA PRO A 336 -10.34 -0.78 -20.74
C PRO A 336 -11.67 -0.92 -21.50
N GLU A 337 -12.50 -1.91 -21.19
CA GLU A 337 -13.83 -2.04 -21.83
C GLU A 337 -14.83 -1.05 -21.23
N MET A 338 -14.75 -0.76 -19.95
CA MET A 338 -15.54 0.27 -19.30
C MET A 338 -15.09 1.66 -19.77
N GLU A 339 -13.79 1.88 -19.91
CA GLU A 339 -13.22 3.15 -20.38
C GLU A 339 -13.85 3.57 -21.72
N LYS A 340 -13.91 2.68 -22.71
CA LYS A 340 -14.49 2.96 -24.04
C LYS A 340 -15.93 3.48 -23.98
N VAL A 341 -16.71 3.03 -23.01
CA VAL A 341 -18.12 3.40 -22.87
C VAL A 341 -18.28 4.68 -22.04
N TRP A 342 -17.61 4.75 -20.90
CA TRP A 342 -17.86 5.81 -19.92
C TRP A 342 -17.14 7.10 -20.26
N PHE A 343 -16.01 7.02 -20.96
CA PHE A 343 -15.23 8.20 -21.39
C PHE A 343 -15.55 8.62 -22.84
N ALA A 344 -16.47 7.94 -23.51
CA ALA A 344 -16.93 8.33 -24.84
C ALA A 344 -17.60 9.70 -24.87
N ASP A 345 -18.26 10.11 -23.79
CA ASP A 345 -18.87 11.41 -23.59
C ASP A 345 -18.27 12.12 -22.39
N LYS A 346 -17.22 12.92 -22.64
CA LYS A 346 -16.51 13.68 -21.61
C LYS A 346 -17.41 14.64 -20.86
N GLU A 347 -18.32 15.32 -21.56
CA GLU A 347 -19.19 16.34 -20.95
C GLU A 347 -20.20 15.69 -19.98
N LYS A 348 -20.77 14.54 -20.36
CA LYS A 348 -21.64 13.76 -19.49
C LYS A 348 -20.91 13.32 -18.24
N LEU A 349 -19.71 12.75 -18.38
CA LEU A 349 -18.94 12.29 -17.22
C LEU A 349 -18.53 13.45 -16.31
N LEU A 350 -18.07 14.57 -16.87
CA LEU A 350 -17.76 15.77 -16.08
C LEU A 350 -19.01 16.31 -15.35
N ALA A 351 -20.20 16.30 -15.98
CA ALA A 351 -21.43 16.69 -15.30
C ALA A 351 -21.76 15.79 -14.09
N ILE A 352 -21.56 14.47 -14.24
CA ILE A 352 -21.70 13.50 -13.14
C ILE A 352 -20.71 13.80 -12.01
N LEU A 353 -19.42 14.00 -12.34
CA LEU A 353 -18.39 14.28 -11.35
C LEU A 353 -18.68 15.60 -10.61
N ARG A 354 -19.05 16.67 -11.33
CA ARG A 354 -19.46 17.96 -10.71
C ARG A 354 -20.59 17.80 -9.71
N LEU A 355 -21.61 17.00 -10.06
CA LEU A 355 -22.73 16.72 -9.18
C LEU A 355 -22.28 16.03 -7.88
N TYR A 356 -21.50 14.97 -7.99
CA TYR A 356 -21.03 14.20 -6.83
C TYR A 356 -19.98 14.94 -6.02
N MET A 357 -19.18 15.80 -6.60
CA MET A 357 -18.24 16.68 -5.90
C MET A 357 -18.94 17.90 -5.26
N GLY A 358 -20.18 18.19 -5.64
CA GLY A 358 -20.90 19.36 -5.18
C GLY A 358 -20.26 20.66 -5.66
N VAL A 359 -19.82 20.69 -6.93
CA VAL A 359 -19.28 21.91 -7.56
C VAL A 359 -20.36 22.98 -7.63
N GLY A 360 -20.04 24.19 -7.17
CA GLY A 360 -21.03 25.30 -7.09
C GLY A 360 -21.94 25.27 -5.85
N ALA A 361 -21.94 24.20 -5.05
CA ALA A 361 -22.69 24.15 -3.80
C ALA A 361 -21.96 24.91 -2.68
N LYS A 362 -22.71 25.27 -1.62
CA LYS A 362 -22.15 25.94 -0.43
C LYS A 362 -21.02 25.14 0.25
N ARG A 363 -21.04 23.83 0.11
CA ARG A 363 -20.00 22.92 0.62
C ARG A 363 -19.75 21.83 -0.40
N ARG A 364 -18.48 21.48 -0.61
CA ARG A 364 -18.09 20.31 -1.41
C ARG A 364 -18.60 19.03 -0.75
N ARG A 365 -19.03 18.09 -1.59
CA ARG A 365 -19.40 16.73 -1.14
C ARG A 365 -18.13 15.88 -1.00
N LYS A 366 -18.21 14.84 -0.18
CA LYS A 366 -17.09 13.95 0.17
C LYS A 366 -17.50 12.49 -0.03
N ASP A 367 -18.00 12.18 -1.24
CA ASP A 367 -18.55 10.86 -1.57
C ASP A 367 -17.49 9.92 -2.17
N PHE A 368 -16.43 10.47 -2.74
CA PHE A 368 -15.40 9.75 -3.48
C PHE A 368 -14.22 9.32 -2.61
N MET A 369 -13.78 8.06 -2.78
CA MET A 369 -12.66 7.48 -2.03
C MET A 369 -11.54 6.98 -2.95
N TYR A 370 -11.86 6.17 -3.96
CA TYR A 370 -10.93 5.58 -4.92
C TYR A 370 -11.67 5.23 -6.21
N ALA A 371 -10.96 5.05 -7.33
CA ALA A 371 -11.54 4.94 -8.67
C ALA A 371 -12.63 3.86 -8.77
N LYS A 372 -12.34 2.64 -8.33
CA LYS A 372 -13.30 1.53 -8.40
C LYS A 372 -14.60 1.85 -7.67
N GLN A 373 -14.53 2.41 -6.45
CA GLN A 373 -15.69 2.83 -5.70
C GLN A 373 -16.46 3.98 -6.40
N ILE A 374 -15.74 4.92 -7.04
CA ILE A 374 -16.38 6.00 -7.81
C ILE A 374 -17.18 5.42 -8.96
N PHE A 375 -16.58 4.50 -9.72
CA PHE A 375 -17.27 3.85 -10.83
C PHE A 375 -18.48 3.03 -10.36
N GLU A 376 -18.37 2.27 -9.29
CA GLU A 376 -19.50 1.58 -8.67
C GLU A 376 -20.61 2.56 -8.25
N LEU A 377 -20.21 3.72 -7.72
CA LEU A 377 -21.16 4.74 -7.25
C LEU A 377 -21.97 5.38 -8.40
N ILE A 378 -21.35 5.59 -9.56
CA ILE A 378 -21.95 6.29 -10.70
C ILE A 378 -22.40 5.34 -11.84
N SER A 379 -22.25 4.02 -11.66
CA SER A 379 -22.52 3.01 -12.69
C SER A 379 -23.92 3.10 -13.33
N PHE A 380 -24.92 3.50 -12.56
CA PHE A 380 -26.29 3.61 -13.04
C PHE A 380 -26.50 4.66 -14.16
N PHE A 381 -25.56 5.57 -14.38
CA PHE A 381 -25.60 6.51 -15.53
C PHE A 381 -25.23 5.83 -16.87
N PHE A 382 -24.64 4.63 -16.85
CA PHE A 382 -24.02 3.96 -17.99
C PHE A 382 -24.60 2.55 -18.27
N ASP A 383 -25.89 2.36 -18.07
CA ASP A 383 -26.60 1.09 -18.30
C ASP A 383 -26.08 -0.13 -17.50
N GLY A 384 -25.13 0.12 -16.60
CA GLY A 384 -24.71 -0.90 -15.64
C GLY A 384 -25.82 -1.19 -14.64
N GLU A 385 -26.10 -2.46 -14.39
CA GLU A 385 -26.81 -2.80 -13.17
C GLU A 385 -25.87 -2.42 -12.03
N SER A 386 -26.21 -1.35 -11.32
CA SER A 386 -25.57 -1.08 -10.04
C SER A 386 -25.76 -2.32 -9.18
N GLY A 387 -24.71 -2.78 -8.48
CA GLY A 387 -24.77 -3.93 -7.59
C GLY A 387 -26.01 -4.02 -6.70
N GLU A 388 -25.92 -4.44 -5.48
CA GLU A 388 -27.06 -4.50 -4.55
C GLU A 388 -27.88 -3.22 -4.60
N ARG A 389 -29.19 -3.38 -4.89
CA ARG A 389 -30.16 -2.30 -4.94
C ARG A 389 -30.76 -2.12 -3.55
N ASP A 390 -30.98 -0.89 -3.13
CA ASP A 390 -31.76 -0.58 -1.92
C ASP A 390 -33.21 -1.00 -2.10
N GLU A 391 -33.82 -1.57 -1.05
CA GLU A 391 -35.19 -2.00 -1.06
C GLU A 391 -36.14 -0.81 -0.91
N PHE A 392 -37.31 -0.90 -1.54
CA PHE A 392 -38.40 0.06 -1.29
C PHE A 392 -38.96 -0.16 0.10
N ARG A 393 -39.21 0.93 0.82
CA ARG A 393 -39.85 0.89 2.15
C ARG A 393 -41.36 0.79 2.09
N LEU A 394 -41.93 1.11 0.92
CA LEU A 394 -43.35 1.11 0.66
C LEU A 394 -43.81 -0.21 0.03
N ALA A 395 -45.09 -0.49 0.11
CA ALA A 395 -45.69 -1.68 -0.55
C ALA A 395 -45.65 -1.55 -2.08
N ASP A 396 -45.57 -2.67 -2.77
CA ASP A 396 -45.43 -2.75 -4.26
C ASP A 396 -46.50 -1.96 -5.00
N ASP A 397 -47.75 -2.01 -4.53
CA ASP A 397 -48.87 -1.27 -5.14
C ASP A 397 -48.73 0.24 -4.99
N GLU A 398 -48.22 0.71 -3.85
CA GLU A 398 -47.93 2.13 -3.63
C GLU A 398 -46.74 2.59 -4.48
N VAL A 399 -45.67 1.78 -4.55
CA VAL A 399 -44.51 2.07 -5.41
C VAL A 399 -44.97 2.20 -6.87
N LYS A 400 -45.76 1.25 -7.38
CA LYS A 400 -46.29 1.30 -8.75
C LYS A 400 -47.22 2.51 -9.00
N ALA A 401 -48.07 2.87 -8.06
CA ALA A 401 -48.92 4.05 -8.17
C ALA A 401 -48.07 5.35 -8.28
N ILE A 402 -47.11 5.51 -7.42
CA ILE A 402 -46.20 6.68 -7.42
C ILE A 402 -45.39 6.74 -8.73
N LEU A 403 -44.81 5.64 -9.18
CA LEU A 403 -44.00 5.62 -10.40
C LEU A 403 -44.83 5.87 -11.67
N ASN A 404 -46.07 5.35 -11.76
CA ASN A 404 -46.97 5.66 -12.86
C ASN A 404 -47.34 7.12 -12.90
N ASP A 405 -47.65 7.73 -11.72
CA ASP A 405 -47.98 9.15 -11.62
C ASP A 405 -46.77 10.02 -11.98
N TYR A 406 -45.59 9.60 -11.58
CA TYR A 406 -44.35 10.29 -11.93
C TYR A 406 -44.08 10.29 -13.44
N LEU A 407 -44.20 9.13 -14.11
CA LEU A 407 -44.04 9.06 -15.56
C LEU A 407 -45.07 9.91 -16.31
N ALA A 408 -46.32 9.97 -15.83
CA ALA A 408 -47.38 10.74 -16.45
C ALA A 408 -47.16 12.27 -16.29
N ALA A 409 -46.55 12.70 -15.21
CA ALA A 409 -46.29 14.11 -14.90
C ALA A 409 -44.94 14.63 -15.40
N TYR A 410 -43.99 13.74 -15.72
CA TYR A 410 -42.63 14.12 -16.07
C TYR A 410 -42.53 14.91 -17.36
N ASP A 411 -41.81 16.02 -17.30
CA ASP A 411 -41.39 16.83 -18.47
C ASP A 411 -39.90 17.19 -18.30
N HIS A 412 -39.11 16.80 -19.28
CA HIS A 412 -37.66 17.03 -19.26
C HIS A 412 -37.26 18.51 -19.29
N ASN A 413 -38.14 19.38 -19.70
CA ASN A 413 -37.93 20.82 -19.75
C ASN A 413 -38.23 21.55 -18.43
N ASP A 414 -38.76 20.85 -17.44
CA ASP A 414 -39.03 21.43 -16.14
C ASP A 414 -37.74 21.86 -15.42
N ASP A 415 -37.74 23.09 -14.88
CA ASP A 415 -36.72 23.45 -13.91
C ASP A 415 -36.89 22.68 -12.59
N ASN A 416 -35.91 22.78 -11.72
CA ASN A 416 -35.92 22.06 -10.42
C ASN A 416 -37.16 22.39 -9.59
N SER A 417 -37.63 23.66 -9.61
CA SER A 417 -38.81 24.09 -8.84
C SER A 417 -40.09 23.52 -9.41
N MET A 418 -40.25 23.52 -10.74
CA MET A 418 -41.42 22.94 -11.43
C MET A 418 -41.47 21.43 -11.18
N TRP A 419 -40.35 20.75 -11.39
CA TRP A 419 -40.23 19.31 -11.15
C TRP A 419 -40.57 18.93 -9.69
N PHE A 420 -40.05 19.67 -8.70
CA PHE A 420 -40.33 19.39 -7.31
C PHE A 420 -41.80 19.68 -6.92
N ASN A 421 -42.46 20.68 -7.56
CA ASN A 421 -43.89 20.91 -7.36
C ASN A 421 -44.74 19.74 -7.91
N LYS A 422 -44.36 19.16 -9.04
CA LYS A 422 -45.03 17.95 -9.55
C LYS A 422 -44.87 16.77 -8.58
N LEU A 423 -43.69 16.61 -7.94
CA LEU A 423 -43.54 15.59 -6.88
C LEU A 423 -44.45 15.82 -5.69
N LYS A 424 -44.68 17.08 -5.30
CA LYS A 424 -45.65 17.40 -4.24
C LYS A 424 -47.08 17.06 -4.63
N GLU A 425 -47.50 17.33 -5.88
CA GLU A 425 -48.80 16.95 -6.40
C GLU A 425 -49.00 15.43 -6.39
N ILE A 426 -47.95 14.68 -6.76
CA ILE A 426 -47.94 13.22 -6.72
C ILE A 426 -48.06 12.74 -5.24
N ALA A 427 -47.35 13.38 -4.33
CA ALA A 427 -47.45 13.06 -2.90
C ALA A 427 -48.86 13.26 -2.37
N ASP A 428 -49.48 14.41 -2.62
CA ASP A 428 -50.86 14.69 -2.19
C ASP A 428 -51.85 13.68 -2.81
N LYS A 429 -51.72 13.37 -4.08
CA LYS A 429 -52.57 12.41 -4.80
C LYS A 429 -52.51 11.01 -4.17
N ASN A 430 -51.34 10.58 -3.69
CA ASN A 430 -51.13 9.27 -3.10
C ASN A 430 -51.29 9.22 -1.57
N GLY A 431 -51.71 10.32 -0.94
CA GLY A 431 -51.98 10.39 0.51
C GLY A 431 -50.72 10.67 1.35
N TYR A 432 -49.69 11.22 0.74
CA TYR A 432 -48.48 11.70 1.41
C TYR A 432 -48.50 13.23 1.56
N ALA A 433 -47.93 13.74 2.62
CA ALA A 433 -47.88 15.18 2.83
C ALA A 433 -46.90 15.88 1.88
N SER A 434 -47.37 16.85 1.11
CA SER A 434 -46.55 17.70 0.25
C SER A 434 -45.80 18.80 1.05
N ASP A 435 -46.32 19.19 2.23
CA ASP A 435 -45.70 20.14 3.17
C ASP A 435 -45.19 19.46 4.42
N MET A 436 -43.89 19.58 4.68
CA MET A 436 -43.24 19.06 5.88
C MET A 436 -43.74 19.68 7.19
N LYS A 437 -44.25 20.92 7.18
CA LYS A 437 -44.83 21.53 8.39
C LYS A 437 -46.16 20.89 8.71
N ALA A 438 -47.01 20.67 7.71
CA ALA A 438 -48.30 19.97 7.86
C ALA A 438 -48.08 18.54 8.38
N TYR A 439 -47.10 17.80 7.79
CA TYR A 439 -46.73 16.48 8.25
C TYR A 439 -46.29 16.45 9.74
N LYS A 440 -45.38 17.35 10.12
CA LYS A 440 -44.92 17.41 11.53
C LYS A 440 -46.02 17.78 12.54
N ALA A 441 -47.02 18.55 12.10
CA ALA A 441 -48.14 18.93 12.96
C ALA A 441 -49.12 17.78 13.20
N ASN A 442 -49.40 16.97 12.19
CA ASN A 442 -50.39 15.89 12.25
C ASN A 442 -49.91 14.68 11.38
N PRO A 443 -48.89 13.94 11.81
CA PRO A 443 -48.35 12.85 11.01
C PRO A 443 -49.34 11.70 10.76
N GLU A 444 -50.30 11.52 11.68
CA GLU A 444 -51.34 10.47 11.58
C GLU A 444 -52.33 10.68 10.43
N ASN A 445 -52.40 11.87 9.83
CA ASN A 445 -53.28 12.17 8.70
C ASN A 445 -52.68 11.78 7.34
N PHE A 446 -51.42 11.33 7.32
CA PHE A 446 -50.66 11.05 6.08
C PHE A 446 -49.99 9.70 6.17
N LYS A 447 -49.79 9.04 5.03
CA LYS A 447 -49.00 7.81 4.93
C LYS A 447 -47.49 8.04 5.14
N GLY A 448 -47.01 9.26 4.89
CA GLY A 448 -45.67 9.72 4.95
C GLY A 448 -45.57 11.14 4.37
N ASN A 449 -44.47 11.50 3.75
CA ASN A 449 -44.24 12.83 3.21
C ASN A 449 -43.59 12.78 1.81
N VAL A 450 -43.44 13.94 1.18
CA VAL A 450 -42.88 14.07 -0.17
C VAL A 450 -41.47 13.45 -0.30
N SER A 451 -40.69 13.33 0.78
CA SER A 451 -39.36 12.69 0.74
C SER A 451 -39.49 11.20 0.52
N ASP A 452 -40.55 10.56 1.03
CA ASP A 452 -40.79 9.11 0.81
C ASP A 452 -41.15 8.85 -0.67
N VAL A 453 -41.94 9.75 -1.29
CA VAL A 453 -42.25 9.70 -2.72
C VAL A 453 -40.98 9.91 -3.57
N ALA A 454 -40.14 10.90 -3.20
CA ALA A 454 -38.89 11.15 -3.89
C ALA A 454 -37.89 9.97 -3.74
N GLU A 455 -37.92 9.28 -2.58
CA GLU A 455 -37.08 8.08 -2.35
C GLU A 455 -37.48 6.94 -3.30
N VAL A 456 -38.79 6.71 -3.50
CA VAL A 456 -39.28 5.72 -4.48
C VAL A 456 -38.75 6.00 -5.88
N VAL A 457 -38.91 7.23 -6.37
CA VAL A 457 -38.39 7.61 -7.68
C VAL A 457 -36.88 7.45 -7.73
N ARG A 458 -36.15 7.85 -6.67
CA ARG A 458 -34.70 7.76 -6.58
C ARG A 458 -34.23 6.31 -6.65
N ILE A 459 -34.80 5.40 -5.88
CA ILE A 459 -34.47 3.97 -5.92
C ILE A 459 -34.77 3.37 -7.29
N ALA A 460 -35.92 3.71 -7.88
CA ALA A 460 -36.27 3.22 -9.20
C ALA A 460 -35.29 3.65 -10.29
N VAL A 461 -34.82 4.92 -10.24
CA VAL A 461 -33.89 5.50 -11.21
C VAL A 461 -32.44 5.09 -10.98
N THR A 462 -31.99 5.08 -9.72
CA THR A 462 -30.56 4.94 -9.39
C THR A 462 -30.18 3.64 -8.71
N GLY A 463 -31.15 2.88 -8.19
CA GLY A 463 -30.95 1.72 -7.33
C GLY A 463 -30.56 2.09 -5.90
N ARG A 464 -30.56 3.38 -5.51
CA ARG A 464 -30.05 3.87 -4.20
C ARG A 464 -31.06 4.79 -3.51
N ALA A 465 -31.26 4.62 -2.21
CA ALA A 465 -32.11 5.49 -1.40
C ALA A 465 -31.48 6.88 -1.16
N ASN A 466 -30.14 6.95 -1.17
CA ASN A 466 -29.40 8.20 -0.92
C ASN A 466 -28.45 8.52 -2.08
N THR A 467 -28.67 9.67 -2.71
CA THR A 467 -27.86 10.19 -3.83
C THR A 467 -27.73 11.70 -3.74
N PRO A 468 -26.93 12.36 -4.58
CA PRO A 468 -27.03 13.80 -4.81
C PRO A 468 -28.43 14.21 -5.31
N ASP A 469 -28.56 15.46 -5.77
CA ASP A 469 -29.82 16.01 -6.26
C ASP A 469 -30.46 15.17 -7.35
N LEU A 470 -31.69 14.67 -7.11
CA LEU A 470 -32.36 13.74 -8.00
C LEU A 470 -32.78 14.38 -9.33
N TRP A 471 -33.18 15.65 -9.32
CA TRP A 471 -33.53 16.38 -10.55
C TRP A 471 -32.31 16.44 -11.49
N THR A 472 -31.16 16.81 -10.97
CA THR A 472 -29.89 16.84 -11.74
C THR A 472 -29.51 15.47 -12.26
N ILE A 473 -29.68 14.41 -11.44
CA ILE A 473 -29.43 13.02 -11.87
C ILE A 473 -30.28 12.66 -13.07
N VAL A 474 -31.61 12.91 -13.01
CA VAL A 474 -32.55 12.57 -14.09
C VAL A 474 -32.22 13.36 -15.37
N HIS A 475 -31.81 14.63 -15.25
CA HIS A 475 -31.43 15.46 -16.38
C HIS A 475 -30.13 14.98 -17.05
N ILE A 476 -29.10 14.60 -16.28
CA ILE A 476 -27.85 14.03 -16.84
C ILE A 476 -28.12 12.68 -17.49
N MET A 477 -28.96 11.87 -16.87
CA MET A 477 -29.33 10.54 -17.38
C MET A 477 -30.10 10.61 -18.70
N GLY A 478 -30.98 11.56 -18.83
CA GLY A 478 -31.88 11.72 -19.96
C GLY A 478 -33.21 10.96 -19.79
N GLU A 479 -34.23 11.45 -20.49
CA GLU A 479 -35.62 11.00 -20.35
C GLU A 479 -35.79 9.51 -20.72
N GLU A 480 -35.18 9.06 -21.80
CA GLU A 480 -35.31 7.66 -22.28
C GLU A 480 -34.79 6.66 -21.26
N GLN A 481 -33.57 6.85 -20.79
CA GLN A 481 -32.95 5.97 -19.83
C GLN A 481 -33.68 5.99 -18.47
N MET A 482 -34.12 7.16 -18.02
CA MET A 482 -34.94 7.28 -16.82
C MET A 482 -36.25 6.49 -16.92
N LYS A 483 -36.99 6.64 -18.04
CA LYS A 483 -38.23 5.90 -18.28
C LYS A 483 -37.99 4.39 -18.35
N GLU A 484 -36.96 3.94 -19.05
CA GLU A 484 -36.61 2.53 -19.10
C GLU A 484 -36.40 1.94 -17.70
N ARG A 485 -35.65 2.63 -16.86
CA ARG A 485 -35.38 2.17 -15.50
C ARG A 485 -36.63 2.08 -14.62
N ILE A 486 -37.52 3.08 -14.71
CA ILE A 486 -38.76 3.07 -13.95
C ILE A 486 -39.69 1.94 -14.45
N ASN A 487 -39.77 1.72 -15.77
CA ASN A 487 -40.63 0.68 -16.35
C ASN A 487 -40.25 -0.75 -15.90
N ARG A 488 -39.04 -0.96 -15.37
CA ARG A 488 -38.66 -2.27 -14.80
C ARG A 488 -39.46 -2.64 -13.54
N PHE A 489 -40.17 -1.69 -12.96
CA PHE A 489 -40.97 -1.88 -11.72
C PHE A 489 -42.48 -1.85 -11.97
N LEU A 490 -42.92 -1.48 -13.12
CA LEU A 490 -44.33 -1.40 -13.50
C LEU A 490 -44.81 -2.67 -14.19
#